data_754b7f1ae3f9bbf5854d7311639c4dfe
#
_entry.id   754b7f1ae3f9bbf5854d7311639c4dfe
#
_cell.length_a   1.000
_cell.length_b   1.000
_cell.length_c   1.000
_cell.angle_alpha   90.00
_cell.angle_beta   90.00
_cell.angle_gamma   90.00
#
_symmetry.space_group_name_H-M   'P 1'
#
loop_
_entity.id
_entity.type
_entity.pdbx_description
1 polymer ?
#
loop_
_entity_poly.entity_id
_entity_poly.type
_entity_poly.pdbx_seq_one_letter_code
_entity_poly.pdbx_strand_id
1 'polypeptide(L)'
;MTWDASRPHCAPRMRHDLTSFLRKWDYQPGELRVRRFKGRDGRQKVQLRVDLGVLQMEVEGRPDGKRPMGHDSWLQFYQSRLGEYIAEHGDDAGFGLKSEDCQRLQQEAIQYYHRYICLFQLGDHIGVLRDTERNLEVFNLLERFAEAPEIGASLAVFRPQVLLMRTRAQGALALEADDPRGAIRAIEAGVEALRGLFRDQDSTDAADQASEVRMLESWLQELRPHLPMSARERLETELNQAVAREDYEKAAELRDALKRLKD
;
A
#
# COMPACT_ATOMS: atom_id res chain seq x y z
N MET A 1 -10.56 -22.35 -68.60
CA MET A 1 -9.95 -21.70 -67.41
C MET A 1 -11.05 -21.44 -66.41
N THR A 2 -11.24 -22.38 -65.52
CA THR A 2 -12.30 -22.36 -64.50
C THR A 2 -11.72 -21.76 -63.22
N TRP A 3 -12.27 -20.66 -62.74
CA TRP A 3 -11.93 -20.05 -61.46
C TRP A 3 -12.54 -20.88 -60.35
N ASP A 4 -11.70 -21.47 -59.51
CA ASP A 4 -12.09 -22.19 -58.27
C ASP A 4 -12.26 -21.17 -57.14
N ALA A 5 -13.52 -20.85 -56.79
CA ALA A 5 -13.91 -19.86 -55.78
C ALA A 5 -14.28 -20.50 -54.46
N SER A 6 -13.59 -21.55 -54.02
CA SER A 6 -13.93 -22.28 -52.80
C SER A 6 -12.78 -22.42 -51.80
N ARG A 7 -12.25 -21.28 -51.32
CA ARG A 7 -11.54 -21.27 -50.02
C ARG A 7 -12.25 -20.29 -49.09
N PRO A 8 -12.96 -20.78 -48.06
CA PRO A 8 -13.46 -19.87 -47.05
C PRO A 8 -12.25 -19.24 -46.33
N HIS A 9 -12.12 -17.92 -46.42
CA HIS A 9 -11.23 -17.16 -45.57
C HIS A 9 -11.69 -17.43 -44.12
N CYS A 10 -11.05 -18.36 -43.46
CA CYS A 10 -11.21 -18.58 -42.04
C CYS A 10 -10.62 -17.35 -41.32
N ALA A 11 -11.45 -16.35 -41.06
CA ALA A 11 -11.13 -15.27 -40.16
C ALA A 11 -10.64 -15.89 -38.87
N PRO A 12 -9.57 -15.42 -38.25
CA PRO A 12 -9.09 -16.00 -36.99
C PRO A 12 -10.24 -15.92 -36.00
N ARG A 13 -10.76 -17.10 -35.59
CA ARG A 13 -11.77 -17.20 -34.53
C ARG A 13 -11.18 -16.48 -33.30
N MET A 14 -11.65 -15.28 -33.02
CA MET A 14 -11.34 -14.62 -31.76
C MET A 14 -11.86 -15.54 -30.65
N ARG A 15 -10.94 -16.14 -29.93
CA ARG A 15 -11.27 -17.02 -28.81
C ARG A 15 -11.64 -16.13 -27.63
N HIS A 16 -12.93 -15.78 -27.53
CA HIS A 16 -13.47 -15.01 -26.40
C HIS A 16 -13.70 -15.91 -25.16
N ASP A 17 -13.72 -17.22 -25.34
CA ASP A 17 -13.96 -18.19 -24.29
C ASP A 17 -12.69 -18.37 -23.41
N LEU A 18 -12.84 -18.02 -22.13
CA LEU A 18 -11.80 -18.17 -21.10
C LEU A 18 -11.80 -19.53 -20.42
N THR A 19 -12.71 -20.45 -20.74
CA THR A 19 -12.89 -21.73 -20.05
C THR A 19 -11.58 -22.53 -19.96
N SER A 20 -10.83 -22.65 -21.05
CA SER A 20 -9.57 -23.40 -21.07
C SER A 20 -8.46 -22.74 -20.25
N PHE A 21 -8.50 -21.41 -20.16
CA PHE A 21 -7.56 -20.63 -19.35
C PHE A 21 -7.88 -20.76 -17.87
N LEU A 22 -9.15 -20.62 -17.49
CA LEU A 22 -9.61 -20.66 -16.11
C LEU A 22 -9.45 -22.05 -15.50
N ARG A 23 -9.66 -23.13 -16.28
CA ARG A 23 -9.41 -24.52 -15.85
C ARG A 23 -7.94 -24.81 -15.52
N LYS A 24 -7.00 -24.10 -16.15
CA LYS A 24 -5.54 -24.24 -15.87
C LYS A 24 -5.07 -23.41 -14.70
N TRP A 25 -5.89 -22.50 -14.24
CA TRP A 25 -5.58 -21.63 -13.10
C TRP A 25 -6.80 -21.56 -12.19
N ASP A 26 -6.92 -22.59 -11.36
CA ASP A 26 -8.08 -22.82 -10.52
C ASP A 26 -8.28 -21.69 -9.49
N TYR A 27 -9.53 -21.42 -9.15
CA TYR A 27 -9.93 -20.47 -8.10
C TYR A 27 -10.20 -21.23 -6.81
N GLN A 28 -9.70 -20.71 -5.70
CA GLN A 28 -9.99 -21.24 -4.37
C GLN A 28 -10.53 -20.11 -3.50
N PRO A 29 -11.73 -20.24 -2.90
CA PRO A 29 -12.27 -19.25 -1.98
C PRO A 29 -11.32 -19.02 -0.81
N GLY A 30 -11.08 -17.74 -0.49
CA GLY A 30 -10.17 -17.33 0.59
C GLY A 30 -8.68 -17.30 0.23
N GLU A 31 -8.29 -17.80 -0.95
CA GLU A 31 -6.91 -17.70 -1.43
C GLU A 31 -6.72 -16.56 -2.44
N LEU A 32 -5.70 -15.74 -2.20
CA LEU A 32 -5.29 -14.70 -3.14
C LEU A 32 -4.33 -15.30 -4.17
N ARG A 33 -4.85 -15.67 -5.35
CA ARG A 33 -4.07 -16.26 -6.43
C ARG A 33 -3.64 -15.20 -7.44
N VAL A 34 -2.36 -14.87 -7.44
CA VAL A 34 -1.77 -13.82 -8.26
C VAL A 34 -0.59 -14.35 -9.05
N ARG A 35 -0.30 -13.71 -10.19
CA ARG A 35 0.91 -13.94 -10.95
C ARG A 35 1.37 -12.68 -11.67
N ARG A 36 2.68 -12.56 -11.89
CA ARG A 36 3.31 -11.53 -12.71
C ARG A 36 3.78 -12.17 -14.01
N PHE A 37 3.65 -11.46 -15.12
CA PHE A 37 4.13 -11.93 -16.41
C PHE A 37 4.40 -10.75 -17.34
N LYS A 38 5.18 -10.99 -18.39
CA LYS A 38 5.43 -10.02 -19.45
C LYS A 38 4.37 -10.16 -20.55
N GLY A 39 3.63 -9.09 -20.79
CA GLY A 39 2.61 -9.03 -21.84
C GLY A 39 3.22 -9.07 -23.26
N ARG A 40 2.38 -9.24 -24.27
CA ARG A 40 2.82 -9.20 -25.68
C ARG A 40 3.35 -7.84 -26.10
N ASP A 41 2.93 -6.79 -25.42
CA ASP A 41 3.41 -5.42 -25.56
C ASP A 41 4.75 -5.14 -24.86
N GLY A 42 5.36 -6.17 -24.26
CA GLY A 42 6.63 -6.09 -23.55
C GLY A 42 6.51 -5.55 -22.12
N ARG A 43 5.34 -5.08 -21.69
CA ARG A 43 5.12 -4.52 -20.35
C ARG A 43 4.91 -5.61 -19.30
N GLN A 44 5.31 -5.31 -18.07
CA GLN A 44 5.00 -6.16 -16.92
C GLN A 44 3.53 -6.00 -16.53
N LYS A 45 2.87 -7.12 -16.32
CA LYS A 45 1.46 -7.18 -15.91
C LYS A 45 1.29 -8.11 -14.72
N VAL A 46 0.26 -7.82 -13.92
CA VAL A 46 -0.20 -8.73 -12.87
C VAL A 46 -1.59 -9.23 -13.20
N GLN A 47 -1.87 -10.44 -12.81
CA GLN A 47 -3.21 -11.02 -12.88
C GLN A 47 -3.63 -11.50 -11.51
N LEU A 48 -4.88 -11.21 -11.16
CA LEU A 48 -5.59 -11.73 -10.00
C LEU A 48 -6.69 -12.68 -10.47
N ARG A 49 -6.65 -13.92 -9.97
CA ARG A 49 -7.73 -14.88 -10.19
C ARG A 49 -8.90 -14.53 -9.27
N VAL A 50 -10.04 -14.22 -9.86
CA VAL A 50 -11.31 -14.01 -9.16
C VAL A 50 -12.28 -15.12 -9.55
N ASP A 51 -13.34 -15.33 -8.77
CA ASP A 51 -14.27 -16.46 -8.92
C ASP A 51 -14.65 -16.76 -10.37
N LEU A 52 -15.19 -15.78 -11.10
CA LEU A 52 -15.68 -15.97 -12.47
C LEU A 52 -14.69 -15.53 -13.56
N GLY A 53 -13.47 -15.07 -13.20
CA GLY A 53 -12.58 -14.52 -14.20
C GLY A 53 -11.20 -14.17 -13.70
N VAL A 54 -10.59 -13.22 -14.38
CA VAL A 54 -9.25 -12.71 -14.06
C VAL A 54 -9.24 -11.20 -14.23
N LEU A 55 -8.75 -10.49 -13.23
CA LEU A 55 -8.38 -9.09 -13.36
C LEU A 55 -6.95 -9.03 -13.88
N GLN A 56 -6.73 -8.31 -14.97
CA GLN A 56 -5.38 -8.07 -15.50
C GLN A 56 -5.06 -6.58 -15.42
N MET A 57 -3.91 -6.27 -14.86
CA MET A 57 -3.49 -4.90 -14.60
C MET A 57 -2.06 -4.67 -15.08
N GLU A 58 -1.75 -3.46 -15.54
CA GLU A 58 -0.38 -2.99 -15.72
C GLU A 58 0.30 -2.86 -14.35
N VAL A 59 1.59 -3.20 -14.27
CA VAL A 59 2.38 -3.02 -13.04
C VAL A 59 2.70 -1.54 -12.82
N GLU A 60 3.01 -0.83 -13.90
CA GLU A 60 3.33 0.60 -13.88
C GLU A 60 2.20 1.46 -14.46
N GLY A 61 2.15 2.71 -14.04
CA GLY A 61 1.12 3.67 -14.43
C GLY A 61 -0.27 3.30 -13.88
N ARG A 62 -1.31 3.67 -14.60
CA ARG A 62 -2.69 3.32 -14.23
C ARG A 62 -2.94 1.82 -14.48
N PRO A 63 -3.62 1.10 -13.56
CA PRO A 63 -3.78 -0.35 -13.67
C PRO A 63 -4.47 -0.82 -14.97
N ASP A 64 -5.39 -0.04 -15.54
CA ASP A 64 -6.06 -0.34 -16.83
C ASP A 64 -5.27 0.11 -18.06
N GLY A 65 -4.09 0.72 -17.87
CA GLY A 65 -3.22 1.20 -18.93
C GLY A 65 -3.73 2.46 -19.66
N LYS A 66 -4.83 3.07 -19.22
CA LYS A 66 -5.41 4.26 -19.85
C LYS A 66 -4.83 5.55 -19.29
N ARG A 67 -4.88 6.60 -20.11
CA ARG A 67 -4.46 7.96 -19.74
C ARG A 67 -5.66 8.90 -19.87
N PRO A 68 -6.43 9.13 -18.79
CA PRO A 68 -7.59 9.99 -18.81
C PRO A 68 -7.18 11.45 -19.10
N MET A 69 -7.82 12.07 -20.07
CA MET A 69 -7.56 13.46 -20.48
C MET A 69 -6.07 13.76 -20.75
N GLY A 70 -5.28 12.74 -21.14
CA GLY A 70 -3.83 12.86 -21.37
C GLY A 70 -2.95 12.73 -20.12
N HIS A 71 -3.52 12.68 -18.92
CA HIS A 71 -2.83 12.51 -17.64
C HIS A 71 -2.63 11.03 -17.31
N ASP A 72 -1.67 10.74 -16.43
CA ASP A 72 -1.37 9.35 -16.03
C ASP A 72 -2.46 8.75 -15.12
N SER A 73 -3.33 9.59 -14.52
CA SER A 73 -4.45 9.15 -13.68
C SER A 73 -5.50 10.25 -13.54
N TRP A 74 -6.71 9.89 -13.07
CA TRP A 74 -7.71 10.88 -12.69
C TRP A 74 -7.23 11.74 -11.50
N LEU A 75 -6.52 11.16 -10.55
CA LEU A 75 -5.93 11.92 -9.45
C LEU A 75 -5.04 13.05 -10.00
N GLN A 76 -4.10 12.73 -10.88
CA GLN A 76 -3.21 13.73 -11.48
C GLN A 76 -3.99 14.81 -12.26
N PHE A 77 -5.02 14.41 -13.00
CA PHE A 77 -5.89 15.35 -13.71
C PHE A 77 -6.56 16.35 -12.75
N TYR A 78 -7.16 15.86 -11.64
CA TYR A 78 -7.83 16.75 -10.70
C TYR A 78 -6.85 17.57 -9.86
N GLN A 79 -5.67 17.05 -9.55
CA GLN A 79 -4.60 17.84 -8.92
C GLN A 79 -4.12 18.96 -9.84
N SER A 80 -3.99 18.73 -11.15
CA SER A 80 -3.66 19.77 -12.13
C SER A 80 -4.75 20.83 -12.17
N ARG A 81 -6.02 20.44 -12.23
CA ARG A 81 -7.16 21.37 -12.18
C ARG A 81 -7.20 22.22 -10.91
N LEU A 82 -6.89 21.58 -9.76
CA LEU A 82 -6.78 22.32 -8.49
C LEU A 82 -5.64 23.33 -8.54
N GLY A 83 -4.48 22.94 -9.09
CA GLY A 83 -3.35 23.86 -9.24
C GLY A 83 -3.67 25.05 -10.15
N GLU A 84 -4.35 24.80 -11.29
CA GLU A 84 -4.83 25.86 -12.19
C GLU A 84 -5.82 26.79 -11.49
N TYR A 85 -6.75 26.24 -10.73
CA TYR A 85 -7.73 27.02 -9.96
C TYR A 85 -7.05 27.93 -8.94
N ILE A 86 -6.10 27.40 -8.16
CA ILE A 86 -5.33 28.19 -7.17
C ILE A 86 -4.52 29.29 -7.87
N ALA A 87 -3.92 29.01 -9.03
CA ALA A 87 -3.15 30.00 -9.78
C ALA A 87 -4.02 31.15 -10.30
N GLU A 88 -5.29 30.88 -10.63
CA GLU A 88 -6.26 31.88 -11.11
C GLU A 88 -6.90 32.67 -9.97
N HIS A 89 -7.24 32.03 -8.85
CA HIS A 89 -8.05 32.61 -7.76
C HIS A 89 -7.25 33.00 -6.52
N GLY A 90 -5.99 32.53 -6.40
CA GLY A 90 -5.09 32.80 -5.27
C GLY A 90 -5.18 31.77 -4.13
N ASP A 91 -6.28 31.02 -4.02
CA ASP A 91 -6.48 29.96 -3.03
C ASP A 91 -7.36 28.83 -3.59
N ASP A 92 -7.67 27.84 -2.78
CA ASP A 92 -8.55 26.72 -3.15
C ASP A 92 -10.02 26.90 -2.69
N ALA A 93 -10.37 28.06 -2.12
CA ALA A 93 -11.73 28.33 -1.69
C ALA A 93 -12.69 28.37 -2.89
N GLY A 94 -13.71 27.51 -2.84
CA GLY A 94 -14.67 27.37 -3.94
C GLY A 94 -14.30 26.34 -5.00
N PHE A 95 -13.13 25.68 -4.93
CA PHE A 95 -12.87 24.49 -5.75
C PHE A 95 -13.75 23.34 -5.26
N GLY A 96 -14.44 22.66 -6.19
CA GLY A 96 -15.33 21.54 -5.87
C GLY A 96 -15.22 20.40 -6.88
N LEU A 97 -15.40 19.18 -6.40
CA LEU A 97 -15.48 17.95 -7.19
C LEU A 97 -16.93 17.48 -7.22
N LYS A 98 -17.52 17.44 -8.41
CA LYS A 98 -18.87 16.95 -8.62
C LYS A 98 -18.97 15.45 -8.39
N SER A 99 -20.17 14.94 -8.19
CA SER A 99 -20.43 13.52 -7.99
C SER A 99 -19.80 12.61 -9.06
N GLU A 100 -19.80 13.03 -10.33
CA GLU A 100 -19.16 12.26 -11.42
C GLU A 100 -17.63 12.22 -11.28
N ASP A 101 -17.01 13.31 -10.85
CA ASP A 101 -15.57 13.42 -10.63
C ASP A 101 -15.15 12.51 -9.47
N CYS A 102 -15.93 12.53 -8.40
CA CYS A 102 -15.76 11.64 -7.25
C CYS A 102 -15.89 10.16 -7.65
N GLN A 103 -16.89 9.80 -8.46
CA GLN A 103 -17.05 8.43 -8.95
C GLN A 103 -15.86 7.96 -9.78
N ARG A 104 -15.29 8.81 -10.64
CA ARG A 104 -14.08 8.49 -11.42
C ARG A 104 -12.90 8.21 -10.51
N LEU A 105 -12.69 9.01 -9.48
CA LEU A 105 -11.63 8.82 -8.48
C LEU A 105 -11.84 7.55 -7.66
N GLN A 106 -13.09 7.26 -7.25
CA GLN A 106 -13.43 6.03 -6.52
C GLN A 106 -13.16 4.77 -7.37
N GLN A 107 -13.62 4.75 -8.61
CA GLN A 107 -13.38 3.62 -9.53
C GLN A 107 -11.90 3.39 -9.76
N GLU A 108 -11.13 4.47 -9.88
CA GLU A 108 -9.69 4.38 -10.04
C GLU A 108 -9.03 3.87 -8.75
N ALA A 109 -9.43 4.33 -7.57
CA ALA A 109 -8.92 3.83 -6.29
C ALA A 109 -9.12 2.32 -6.12
N ILE A 110 -10.26 1.78 -6.59
CA ILE A 110 -10.52 0.33 -6.60
C ILE A 110 -9.55 -0.42 -7.52
N GLN A 111 -9.18 0.15 -8.67
CA GLN A 111 -8.18 -0.49 -9.55
C GLN A 111 -6.81 -0.58 -8.85
N TYR A 112 -6.37 0.49 -8.19
CA TYR A 112 -5.12 0.50 -7.43
C TYR A 112 -5.20 -0.42 -6.20
N TYR A 113 -6.35 -0.52 -5.54
CA TYR A 113 -6.60 -1.51 -4.49
C TYR A 113 -6.33 -2.93 -4.97
N HIS A 114 -6.94 -3.35 -6.07
CA HIS A 114 -6.70 -4.69 -6.62
C HIS A 114 -5.23 -4.91 -6.97
N ARG A 115 -4.53 -3.87 -7.44
CA ARG A 115 -3.13 -3.98 -7.80
C ARG A 115 -2.23 -4.09 -6.57
N TYR A 116 -2.38 -3.23 -5.57
CA TYR A 116 -1.46 -3.29 -4.42
C TYR A 116 -1.61 -4.57 -3.59
N ILE A 117 -2.81 -5.17 -3.49
CA ILE A 117 -2.94 -6.48 -2.84
C ILE A 117 -2.20 -7.57 -3.64
N CYS A 118 -2.23 -7.51 -4.96
CA CYS A 118 -1.45 -8.42 -5.81
C CYS A 118 0.05 -8.19 -5.65
N LEU A 119 0.50 -6.94 -5.66
CA LEU A 119 1.92 -6.58 -5.50
C LEU A 119 2.45 -7.00 -4.13
N PHE A 120 1.64 -6.84 -3.07
CA PHE A 120 2.00 -7.31 -1.73
C PHE A 120 2.22 -8.83 -1.70
N GLN A 121 1.32 -9.61 -2.29
CA GLN A 121 1.43 -11.07 -2.39
C GLN A 121 2.65 -11.50 -3.21
N LEU A 122 3.11 -10.66 -4.14
CA LEU A 122 4.29 -10.90 -4.99
C LEU A 122 5.60 -10.35 -4.39
N GLY A 123 5.57 -9.76 -3.20
CA GLY A 123 6.74 -9.16 -2.55
C GLY A 123 7.20 -7.83 -3.17
N ASP A 124 6.37 -7.18 -3.99
CA ASP A 124 6.68 -5.87 -4.57
C ASP A 124 6.22 -4.73 -3.63
N HIS A 125 6.94 -4.58 -2.53
CA HIS A 125 6.59 -3.63 -1.47
C HIS A 125 6.71 -2.17 -1.92
N ILE A 126 7.62 -1.85 -2.85
CA ILE A 126 7.73 -0.51 -3.44
C ILE A 126 6.45 -0.16 -4.22
N GLY A 127 5.96 -1.09 -5.04
CA GLY A 127 4.70 -0.93 -5.76
C GLY A 127 3.49 -0.78 -4.83
N VAL A 128 3.50 -1.49 -3.69
CA VAL A 128 2.47 -1.34 -2.65
C VAL A 128 2.50 0.06 -2.05
N LEU A 129 3.66 0.59 -1.68
CA LEU A 129 3.79 1.95 -1.14
C LEU A 129 3.23 2.99 -2.12
N ARG A 130 3.70 2.96 -3.36
CA ARG A 130 3.24 3.86 -4.42
C ARG A 130 1.71 3.87 -4.53
N ASP A 131 1.10 2.69 -4.60
CA ASP A 131 -0.34 2.57 -4.85
C ASP A 131 -1.19 2.92 -3.61
N THR A 132 -0.72 2.60 -2.41
CA THR A 132 -1.39 2.96 -1.15
C THR A 132 -1.30 4.45 -0.85
N GLU A 133 -0.14 5.08 -1.03
CA GLU A 133 0.04 6.53 -0.88
C GLU A 133 -0.87 7.28 -1.85
N ARG A 134 -0.88 6.86 -3.10
CA ARG A 134 -1.78 7.43 -4.10
C ARG A 134 -3.26 7.31 -3.69
N ASN A 135 -3.71 6.18 -3.13
CA ASN A 135 -5.09 6.04 -2.66
C ASN A 135 -5.40 6.92 -1.45
N LEU A 136 -4.44 7.12 -0.54
CA LEU A 136 -4.59 8.08 0.56
C LEU A 136 -4.73 9.53 0.05
N GLU A 137 -3.99 9.90 -0.99
CA GLU A 137 -4.15 11.20 -1.65
C GLU A 137 -5.54 11.38 -2.26
N VAL A 138 -6.12 10.34 -2.90
CA VAL A 138 -7.51 10.38 -3.38
C VAL A 138 -8.48 10.61 -2.24
N PHE A 139 -8.31 9.92 -1.11
CA PHE A 139 -9.19 10.09 0.04
C PHE A 139 -9.11 11.51 0.59
N ASN A 140 -7.89 12.07 0.72
CA ASN A 140 -7.69 13.44 1.15
C ASN A 140 -8.34 14.46 0.19
N LEU A 141 -8.18 14.22 -1.12
CA LEU A 141 -8.76 15.11 -2.14
C LEU A 141 -10.29 15.09 -2.11
N LEU A 142 -10.89 13.92 -1.96
CA LEU A 142 -12.35 13.78 -1.88
C LEU A 142 -12.91 14.31 -0.56
N GLU A 143 -12.24 14.07 0.56
CA GLU A 143 -12.64 14.58 1.87
C GLU A 143 -12.66 16.11 1.89
N ARG A 144 -11.69 16.75 1.22
CA ARG A 144 -11.56 18.20 1.20
C ARG A 144 -12.46 18.89 0.18
N PHE A 145 -12.66 18.28 -1.00
CA PHE A 145 -13.22 18.98 -2.16
C PHE A 145 -14.49 18.34 -2.74
N ALA A 146 -15.00 17.22 -2.23
CA ALA A 146 -16.26 16.69 -2.72
C ALA A 146 -17.41 17.62 -2.37
N GLU A 147 -18.22 18.02 -3.37
CA GLU A 147 -19.42 18.85 -3.15
C GLU A 147 -20.45 18.14 -2.26
N ALA A 148 -20.48 16.82 -2.28
CA ALA A 148 -21.31 15.99 -1.40
C ALA A 148 -20.41 15.29 -0.35
N PRO A 149 -20.40 15.76 0.92
CA PRO A 149 -19.53 15.23 1.98
C PRO A 149 -19.68 13.71 2.20
N GLU A 150 -20.87 13.16 1.95
CA GLU A 150 -21.15 11.74 2.10
C GLU A 150 -20.29 10.86 1.17
N ILE A 151 -19.88 11.40 0.03
CA ILE A 151 -19.03 10.68 -0.93
C ILE A 151 -17.61 10.55 -0.36
N GLY A 152 -17.06 11.63 0.19
CA GLY A 152 -15.77 11.61 0.89
C GLY A 152 -15.79 10.65 2.08
N ALA A 153 -16.82 10.73 2.91
CA ALA A 153 -17.01 9.85 4.07
C ALA A 153 -17.11 8.37 3.69
N SER A 154 -17.74 8.02 2.56
CA SER A 154 -17.88 6.63 2.11
C SER A 154 -16.55 5.93 1.81
N LEU A 155 -15.53 6.69 1.40
CA LEU A 155 -14.17 6.16 1.16
C LEU A 155 -13.30 6.19 2.41
N ALA A 156 -13.57 7.08 3.36
CA ALA A 156 -12.82 7.17 4.61
C ALA A 156 -12.86 5.84 5.39
N VAL A 157 -13.93 5.06 5.23
CA VAL A 157 -14.08 3.71 5.82
C VAL A 157 -12.94 2.76 5.40
N PHE A 158 -12.34 2.94 4.23
CA PHE A 158 -11.24 2.11 3.74
C PHE A 158 -9.85 2.61 4.16
N ARG A 159 -9.78 3.81 4.76
CA ARG A 159 -8.50 4.43 5.18
C ARG A 159 -7.67 3.55 6.13
N PRO A 160 -8.27 2.89 7.16
CA PRO A 160 -7.52 2.00 8.05
C PRO A 160 -6.82 0.86 7.31
N GLN A 161 -7.52 0.21 6.37
CA GLN A 161 -6.95 -0.88 5.59
C GLN A 161 -5.81 -0.42 4.68
N VAL A 162 -5.93 0.76 4.06
CA VAL A 162 -4.85 1.33 3.22
C VAL A 162 -3.63 1.66 4.06
N LEU A 163 -3.82 2.26 5.25
CA LEU A 163 -2.74 2.55 6.20
C LEU A 163 -2.05 1.27 6.69
N LEU A 164 -2.82 0.23 7.02
CA LEU A 164 -2.28 -1.09 7.37
C LEU A 164 -1.37 -1.60 6.24
N MET A 165 -1.83 -1.61 5.01
CA MET A 165 -1.07 -2.13 3.87
C MET A 165 0.19 -1.31 3.59
N ARG A 166 0.10 0.03 3.70
CA ARG A 166 1.26 0.92 3.59
C ARG A 166 2.29 0.61 4.67
N THR A 167 1.86 0.51 5.93
CA THR A 167 2.74 0.23 7.07
C THR A 167 3.42 -1.14 6.93
N ARG A 168 2.68 -2.16 6.50
CA ARG A 168 3.24 -3.50 6.25
C ARG A 168 4.31 -3.47 5.15
N ALA A 169 4.09 -2.70 4.08
CA ALA A 169 5.07 -2.54 3.03
C ALA A 169 6.32 -1.79 3.50
N GLN A 170 6.16 -0.73 4.29
CA GLN A 170 7.27 0.02 4.90
C GLN A 170 8.11 -0.87 5.82
N GLY A 171 7.45 -1.61 6.71
CA GLY A 171 8.15 -2.54 7.60
C GLY A 171 8.88 -3.65 6.84
N ALA A 172 8.25 -4.22 5.80
CA ALA A 172 8.87 -5.25 4.97
C ALA A 172 10.11 -4.73 4.23
N LEU A 173 10.03 -3.53 3.63
CA LEU A 173 11.19 -2.90 2.97
C LEU A 173 12.35 -2.63 3.93
N ALA A 174 12.05 -2.20 5.15
CA ALA A 174 13.09 -2.02 6.16
C ALA A 174 13.76 -3.34 6.54
N LEU A 175 12.99 -4.44 6.65
CA LEU A 175 13.55 -5.78 6.90
C LEU A 175 14.36 -6.29 5.71
N GLU A 176 13.93 -6.05 4.48
CA GLU A 176 14.69 -6.38 3.26
C GLU A 176 16.03 -5.62 3.19
N ALA A 177 16.07 -4.41 3.77
CA ALA A 177 17.28 -3.60 3.89
C ALA A 177 18.15 -3.94 5.12
N ASP A 178 17.85 -5.04 5.85
CA ASP A 178 18.52 -5.43 7.09
C ASP A 178 18.47 -4.35 8.19
N ASP A 179 17.37 -3.54 8.22
CA ASP A 179 17.06 -2.54 9.25
C ASP A 179 15.85 -2.93 10.10
N PRO A 180 15.97 -3.89 11.03
CA PRO A 180 14.84 -4.30 11.88
C PRO A 180 14.37 -3.18 12.83
N ARG A 181 15.26 -2.24 13.20
CA ARG A 181 14.87 -1.06 13.99
C ARG A 181 14.04 -0.08 13.18
N GLY A 182 14.38 0.12 11.90
CA GLY A 182 13.58 0.88 10.94
C GLY A 182 12.20 0.26 10.73
N ALA A 183 12.13 -1.06 10.64
CA ALA A 183 10.86 -1.78 10.55
C ALA A 183 9.97 -1.50 11.77
N ILE A 184 10.50 -1.61 12.98
CA ILE A 184 9.76 -1.33 14.21
C ILE A 184 9.27 0.12 14.24
N ARG A 185 10.14 1.10 13.93
CA ARG A 185 9.73 2.51 13.86
C ARG A 185 8.60 2.74 12.86
N ALA A 186 8.68 2.13 11.69
CA ALA A 186 7.64 2.24 10.66
C ALA A 186 6.30 1.65 11.13
N ILE A 187 6.34 0.50 11.81
CA ILE A 187 5.14 -0.16 12.32
C ILE A 187 4.53 0.63 13.49
N GLU A 188 5.35 1.12 14.42
CA GLU A 188 4.90 1.98 15.54
C GLU A 188 4.23 3.27 15.03
N ALA A 189 4.82 3.91 14.02
CA ALA A 189 4.21 5.08 13.37
C ALA A 189 2.87 4.73 12.69
N GLY A 190 2.76 3.54 12.09
CA GLY A 190 1.52 3.04 11.51
C GLY A 190 0.43 2.77 12.54
N VAL A 191 0.78 2.17 13.67
CA VAL A 191 -0.14 1.97 14.81
C VAL A 191 -0.67 3.32 15.31
N GLU A 192 0.22 4.29 15.50
CA GLU A 192 -0.18 5.63 15.95
C GLU A 192 -1.08 6.34 14.94
N ALA A 193 -0.78 6.24 13.65
CA ALA A 193 -1.63 6.79 12.59
C ALA A 193 -3.03 6.15 12.56
N LEU A 194 -3.11 4.83 12.73
CA LEU A 194 -4.39 4.12 12.83
C LEU A 194 -5.18 4.54 14.07
N ARG A 195 -4.53 4.59 15.24
CA ARG A 195 -5.17 5.07 16.47
C ARG A 195 -5.67 6.50 16.35
N GLY A 196 -4.93 7.37 15.64
CA GLY A 196 -5.35 8.74 15.34
C GLY A 196 -6.71 8.82 14.65
N LEU A 197 -6.95 7.94 13.66
CA LEU A 197 -8.24 7.91 12.93
C LEU A 197 -9.45 7.60 13.84
N PHE A 198 -9.26 6.81 14.89
CA PHE A 198 -10.35 6.42 15.79
C PHE A 198 -10.54 7.41 16.94
N ARG A 199 -9.49 8.14 17.35
CA ARG A 199 -9.59 9.20 18.37
C ARG A 199 -10.52 10.34 17.98
N ASP A 200 -10.52 10.70 16.70
CA ASP A 200 -11.40 11.75 16.17
C ASP A 200 -12.89 11.33 16.16
N GLN A 201 -13.18 10.04 16.44
CA GLN A 201 -14.54 9.49 16.53
C GLN A 201 -15.02 9.26 17.98
N ASP A 202 -14.41 9.92 18.99
CA ASP A 202 -14.72 9.78 20.44
C ASP A 202 -14.69 8.32 20.98
N SER A 203 -13.88 7.45 20.40
CA SER A 203 -13.88 6.01 20.71
C SER A 203 -12.47 5.44 20.87
N THR A 204 -11.82 5.73 22.01
CA THR A 204 -10.49 5.16 22.33
C THR A 204 -10.51 3.64 22.43
N ASP A 205 -11.57 3.04 22.95
CA ASP A 205 -11.72 1.59 23.04
C ASP A 205 -11.86 0.92 21.66
N ALA A 206 -12.46 1.61 20.67
CA ALA A 206 -12.57 1.11 19.32
C ALA A 206 -11.20 1.08 18.59
N ALA A 207 -10.29 2.00 18.91
CA ALA A 207 -8.96 2.03 18.35
C ALA A 207 -8.15 0.77 18.69
N ASP A 208 -8.15 0.36 19.96
CA ASP A 208 -7.41 -0.82 20.43
C ASP A 208 -8.09 -2.14 20.01
N GLN A 209 -9.39 -2.10 19.72
CA GLN A 209 -10.15 -3.24 19.20
C GLN A 209 -10.07 -3.39 17.68
N ALA A 210 -9.59 -2.38 16.96
CA ALA A 210 -9.45 -2.42 15.51
C ALA A 210 -8.52 -3.56 15.08
N SER A 211 -8.97 -4.36 14.11
CA SER A 211 -8.22 -5.52 13.61
C SER A 211 -6.88 -5.11 13.03
N GLU A 212 -6.81 -3.94 12.40
CA GLU A 212 -5.62 -3.36 11.77
C GLU A 212 -4.55 -3.01 12.80
N VAL A 213 -4.95 -2.42 13.93
CA VAL A 213 -4.05 -2.09 15.05
C VAL A 213 -3.49 -3.37 15.65
N ARG A 214 -4.36 -4.33 16.01
CA ARG A 214 -3.93 -5.61 16.59
C ARG A 214 -2.98 -6.38 15.68
N MET A 215 -3.20 -6.34 14.38
CA MET A 215 -2.34 -7.01 13.41
C MET A 215 -0.92 -6.41 13.40
N LEU A 216 -0.79 -5.08 13.45
CA LEU A 216 0.51 -4.41 13.53
C LEU A 216 1.19 -4.65 14.89
N GLU A 217 0.45 -4.62 15.98
CA GLU A 217 0.98 -4.88 17.31
C GLU A 217 1.48 -6.32 17.46
N SER A 218 0.75 -7.31 16.91
CA SER A 218 1.22 -8.69 16.86
C SER A 218 2.55 -8.79 16.12
N TRP A 219 2.67 -8.10 14.99
CA TRP A 219 3.92 -8.08 14.23
C TRP A 219 5.06 -7.39 14.99
N LEU A 220 4.80 -6.32 15.74
CA LEU A 220 5.78 -5.72 16.66
C LEU A 220 6.26 -6.68 17.73
N GLN A 221 5.33 -7.46 18.32
CA GLN A 221 5.67 -8.47 19.35
C GLN A 221 6.56 -9.58 18.78
N GLU A 222 6.36 -9.96 17.52
CA GLU A 222 7.21 -10.94 16.83
C GLU A 222 8.60 -10.39 16.52
N LEU A 223 8.72 -9.12 16.12
CA LEU A 223 10.00 -8.52 15.70
C LEU A 223 10.91 -8.13 16.86
N ARG A 224 10.35 -7.61 17.96
CA ARG A 224 11.13 -7.08 19.11
C ARG A 224 12.14 -8.07 19.70
N PRO A 225 11.83 -9.38 19.91
CA PRO A 225 12.79 -10.35 20.43
C PRO A 225 13.99 -10.62 19.52
N HIS A 226 13.84 -10.32 18.22
CA HIS A 226 14.89 -10.55 17.22
C HIS A 226 15.77 -9.31 16.96
N LEU A 227 15.54 -8.23 17.70
CA LEU A 227 16.41 -7.05 17.59
C LEU A 227 17.82 -7.36 18.06
N PRO A 228 18.85 -7.02 17.29
CA PRO A 228 20.20 -7.01 17.81
C PRO A 228 20.29 -5.99 18.98
N MET A 229 20.92 -6.38 20.06
CA MET A 229 21.16 -5.47 21.19
C MET A 229 21.81 -4.18 20.69
N SER A 230 21.27 -3.03 21.08
CA SER A 230 21.89 -1.75 20.81
C SER A 230 23.26 -1.64 21.48
N ALA A 231 24.10 -0.73 21.02
CA ALA A 231 25.35 -0.43 21.71
C ALA A 231 25.13 -0.08 23.18
N ARG A 232 24.05 0.64 23.47
CA ARG A 232 23.64 0.98 24.82
C ARG A 232 23.23 -0.26 25.66
N GLU A 233 22.37 -1.10 25.12
CA GLU A 233 21.92 -2.32 25.79
C GLU A 233 23.08 -3.30 26.05
N ARG A 234 24.04 -3.38 25.10
CA ARG A 234 25.29 -4.15 25.32
C ARG A 234 26.09 -3.60 26.48
N LEU A 235 26.36 -2.28 26.51
CA LEU A 235 27.08 -1.63 27.58
C LEU A 235 26.35 -1.75 28.93
N GLU A 236 25.04 -1.62 28.96
CA GLU A 236 24.23 -1.83 30.17
C GLU A 236 24.30 -3.29 30.66
N THR A 237 24.28 -4.25 29.76
CA THR A 237 24.42 -5.68 30.08
C THR A 237 25.83 -5.98 30.61
N GLU A 238 26.88 -5.46 29.95
CA GLU A 238 28.25 -5.62 30.38
C GLU A 238 28.51 -4.92 31.73
N LEU A 239 27.91 -3.74 31.96
CA LEU A 239 27.98 -3.04 33.24
C LEU A 239 27.37 -3.88 34.37
N ASN A 240 26.16 -4.43 34.15
CA ASN A 240 25.51 -5.30 35.13
C ASN A 240 26.36 -6.55 35.42
N GLN A 241 26.99 -7.15 34.41
CA GLN A 241 27.89 -8.28 34.61
C GLN A 241 29.17 -7.90 35.35
N ALA A 242 29.76 -6.72 35.09
CA ALA A 242 30.94 -6.23 35.80
C ALA A 242 30.61 -5.98 37.28
N VAL A 243 29.48 -5.33 37.57
CA VAL A 243 28.98 -5.15 38.96
C VAL A 243 28.75 -6.48 39.69
N ALA A 244 28.12 -7.45 39.02
CA ALA A 244 27.87 -8.77 39.59
C ALA A 244 29.15 -9.56 39.89
N ARG A 245 30.27 -9.24 39.19
CA ARG A 245 31.58 -9.83 39.41
C ARG A 245 32.45 -9.00 40.36
N GLU A 246 31.90 -7.91 40.90
CA GLU A 246 32.60 -6.94 41.77
C GLU A 246 33.80 -6.24 41.06
N ASP A 247 33.81 -6.24 39.72
CA ASP A 247 34.82 -5.54 38.90
C ASP A 247 34.43 -4.06 38.74
N TYR A 248 34.67 -3.30 39.78
CA TYR A 248 34.29 -1.90 39.90
C TYR A 248 35.05 -0.98 38.93
N GLU A 249 36.26 -1.34 38.53
CA GLU A 249 37.05 -0.58 37.57
C GLU A 249 36.42 -0.63 36.20
N LYS A 250 36.09 -1.83 35.72
CA LYS A 250 35.39 -2.04 34.46
C LYS A 250 33.97 -1.48 34.47
N ALA A 251 33.29 -1.57 35.60
CA ALA A 251 31.96 -0.97 35.76
C ALA A 251 31.98 0.56 35.63
N ALA A 252 33.04 1.22 36.14
CA ALA A 252 33.22 2.66 36.00
C ALA A 252 33.49 3.08 34.53
N GLU A 253 34.32 2.33 33.80
CA GLU A 253 34.57 2.57 32.37
C GLU A 253 33.30 2.44 31.53
N LEU A 254 32.52 1.38 31.76
CA LEU A 254 31.26 1.12 31.03
C LEU A 254 30.20 2.18 31.32
N ARG A 255 30.10 2.63 32.58
CA ARG A 255 29.23 3.76 32.95
C ARG A 255 29.61 5.04 32.24
N ASP A 256 30.91 5.33 32.12
CA ASP A 256 31.39 6.53 31.44
C ASP A 256 31.20 6.43 29.90
N ALA A 257 31.31 5.22 29.32
CA ALA A 257 30.95 4.97 27.95
C ALA A 257 29.44 5.17 27.69
N LEU A 258 28.58 4.72 28.61
CA LEU A 258 27.13 4.96 28.55
C LEU A 258 26.76 6.45 28.61
N LYS A 259 27.50 7.25 29.40
CA LYS A 259 27.29 8.71 29.43
C LYS A 259 27.63 9.38 28.10
N ARG A 260 28.72 8.94 27.45
CA ARG A 260 29.14 9.49 26.13
C ARG A 260 28.16 9.13 24.99
N LEU A 261 27.37 8.07 25.12
CA LEU A 261 26.33 7.73 24.15
C LEU A 261 25.05 8.55 24.32
N LYS A 262 24.94 9.39 25.37
CA LYS A 262 23.78 10.28 25.61
C LYS A 262 23.94 11.67 24.96
N ASP A 263 25.16 12.01 24.59
CA ASP A 263 25.49 13.24 23.89
C ASP A 263 25.63 12.99 22.38
#